data_f6f509ee275dddfe151299fb3f1ff7b0
#
_entry.id   f6f509ee275dddfe151299fb3f1ff7b0
#
_cell.length_a   1.000
_cell.length_b   1.000
_cell.length_c   1.000
_cell.angle_alpha   90.00
_cell.angle_beta   90.00
_cell.angle_gamma   90.00
#
_symmetry.space_group_name_H-M   'P 1'
#
loop_
_entity.id
_entity.type
_entity.pdbx_description
1 polymer ?
#
loop_
_entity_poly.entity_id
_entity_poly.type
_entity_poly.pdbx_seq_one_letter_code
_entity_poly.pdbx_strand_id
1 'polypeptide(L)'
;DKLHIIKESGDVDKCQQKHMFHIDVSQIKFALMDYVSKMFPNHSVILSGKFWYPEGGYMGWHTNSDTPGKRIYLNYAYEDRKSFFRYLDEEGKIKTSWDQKGFTMREFDIGDTHDRLWHCVYSNTDRLSFGFRVYPNL
;
A
#
# COMPACT_ATOMS: atom_id res chain seq x y z
N ASP A 1 1.55 -0.49 20.41
CA ASP A 1 0.94 0.30 19.34
C ASP A 1 -0.30 -0.45 18.83
N LYS A 2 -1.32 0.30 18.45
CA LYS A 2 -2.63 -0.27 18.06
C LYS A 2 -2.52 -1.24 16.88
N LEU A 3 -1.63 -0.97 15.94
CA LEU A 3 -1.46 -1.84 14.78
C LEU A 3 -0.85 -3.18 15.16
N HIS A 4 -0.01 -3.20 16.16
CA HIS A 4 0.56 -4.44 16.67
C HIS A 4 -0.53 -5.32 17.29
N ILE A 5 -1.41 -4.72 18.09
CA ILE A 5 -2.54 -5.42 18.71
C ILE A 5 -3.50 -5.99 17.64
N ILE A 6 -3.78 -5.21 16.61
CA ILE A 6 -4.65 -5.64 15.50
C ILE A 6 -4.08 -6.87 14.80
N LYS A 7 -2.75 -6.88 14.57
CA LYS A 7 -2.09 -8.04 13.98
C LYS A 7 -2.29 -9.30 14.83
N GLU A 8 -2.16 -9.17 16.14
CA GLU A 8 -2.28 -10.31 17.05
C GLU A 8 -3.69 -10.90 17.06
N SER A 9 -4.71 -10.12 16.74
CA SER A 9 -6.08 -10.61 16.66
C SER A 9 -6.31 -11.56 15.48
N GLY A 10 -5.46 -11.53 14.46
CA GLY A 10 -5.45 -12.51 13.37
C GLY A 10 -6.59 -12.43 12.37
N ASP A 11 -7.44 -11.43 12.44
CA ASP A 11 -8.58 -11.31 11.52
C ASP A 11 -8.17 -10.59 10.24
N VAL A 12 -7.89 -11.39 9.20
CA VAL A 12 -7.39 -10.91 7.91
C VAL A 12 -8.44 -10.20 7.09
N ASP A 13 -9.66 -10.77 7.09
CA ASP A 13 -10.71 -10.33 6.19
C ASP A 13 -11.43 -9.09 6.70
N LYS A 14 -11.24 -8.79 7.95
CA LYS A 14 -11.89 -7.67 8.63
C LYS A 14 -10.88 -6.76 9.28
N CYS A 15 -9.89 -6.31 8.49
CA CYS A 15 -8.90 -5.40 9.04
C CYS A 15 -9.58 -4.15 9.60
N GLN A 16 -9.08 -3.69 10.73
CA GLN A 16 -9.59 -2.47 11.33
C GLN A 16 -9.13 -1.28 10.52
N GLN A 17 -10.02 -0.30 10.35
CA GLN A 17 -9.76 0.92 9.61
C GLN A 17 -10.34 2.09 10.39
N LYS A 18 -9.68 3.23 10.27
CA LYS A 18 -10.17 4.48 10.84
C LYS A 18 -9.66 5.64 10.00
N HIS A 19 -10.55 6.58 9.70
CA HIS A 19 -10.19 7.77 8.91
C HIS A 19 -9.44 7.39 7.64
N MET A 20 -10.02 6.47 6.88
CA MET A 20 -9.51 6.05 5.58
C MET A 20 -10.63 6.22 4.57
N PHE A 21 -10.41 7.04 3.55
CA PHE A 21 -11.44 7.41 2.59
C PHE A 21 -10.99 7.08 1.18
N HIS A 22 -11.91 6.58 0.36
CA HIS A 22 -11.66 6.42 -1.07
C HIS A 22 -11.53 7.79 -1.74
N ILE A 23 -10.61 7.88 -2.71
CA ILE A 23 -10.40 9.10 -3.48
C ILE A 23 -10.96 8.89 -4.89
N ASP A 24 -11.65 9.89 -5.42
CA ASP A 24 -11.98 9.92 -6.83
C ASP A 24 -10.76 10.42 -7.61
N VAL A 25 -10.17 9.54 -8.39
CA VAL A 25 -8.96 9.84 -9.18
C VAL A 25 -9.24 9.86 -10.68
N SER A 26 -10.52 9.97 -11.09
CA SER A 26 -10.90 9.89 -12.51
C SER A 26 -10.13 10.87 -13.41
N GLN A 27 -9.72 12.03 -12.88
CA GLN A 27 -8.98 13.03 -13.64
C GLN A 27 -7.46 12.73 -13.73
N ILE A 28 -6.90 11.95 -12.79
CA ILE A 28 -5.46 11.71 -12.74
C ILE A 28 -5.10 10.24 -12.95
N LYS A 29 -6.10 9.37 -13.08
CA LYS A 29 -5.89 7.92 -13.18
C LYS A 29 -4.91 7.55 -14.29
N PHE A 30 -5.11 8.09 -15.49
CA PHE A 30 -4.25 7.76 -16.62
C PHE A 30 -2.84 8.30 -16.45
N ALA A 31 -2.68 9.47 -15.84
CA ALA A 31 -1.37 10.03 -15.55
C ALA A 31 -0.61 9.16 -14.54
N LEU A 32 -1.29 8.68 -13.50
CA LEU A 32 -0.70 7.78 -12.51
C LEU A 32 -0.30 6.45 -13.15
N MET A 33 -1.18 5.86 -13.95
CA MET A 33 -0.87 4.60 -14.63
C MET A 33 0.25 4.74 -15.63
N ASP A 34 0.29 5.84 -16.38
CA ASP A 34 1.37 6.12 -17.32
C ASP A 34 2.72 6.26 -16.61
N TYR A 35 2.75 6.96 -15.50
CA TYR A 35 3.96 7.14 -14.70
C TYR A 35 4.53 5.78 -14.26
N VAL A 36 3.68 4.90 -13.73
CA VAL A 36 4.12 3.57 -13.29
C VAL A 36 4.48 2.69 -14.49
N SER A 37 3.69 2.77 -15.58
CA SER A 37 3.93 1.95 -16.79
C SER A 37 5.30 2.19 -17.41
N LYS A 38 5.79 3.42 -17.35
CA LYS A 38 7.12 3.76 -17.90
C LYS A 38 8.25 3.06 -17.17
N MET A 39 8.04 2.68 -15.91
CA MET A 39 9.03 1.95 -15.12
C MET A 39 9.00 0.44 -15.38
N PHE A 40 7.91 -0.06 -15.97
CA PHE A 40 7.71 -1.49 -16.21
C PHE A 40 7.32 -1.73 -17.67
N PRO A 41 8.26 -1.57 -18.62
CA PRO A 41 7.97 -1.89 -20.03
C PRO A 41 7.55 -3.35 -20.16
N ASN A 42 6.68 -3.65 -21.11
CA ASN A 42 6.14 -4.99 -21.35
C ASN A 42 5.31 -5.54 -20.19
N HIS A 43 4.75 -4.65 -19.37
CA HIS A 43 3.84 -5.02 -18.29
C HIS A 43 2.52 -4.26 -18.41
N SER A 44 1.48 -4.88 -17.90
CA SER A 44 0.18 -4.22 -17.71
C SER A 44 0.12 -3.66 -16.31
N VAL A 45 -0.36 -2.43 -16.17
CA VAL A 45 -0.46 -1.73 -14.89
C VAL A 45 -1.94 -1.40 -14.62
N ILE A 46 -2.40 -1.78 -13.44
CA ILE A 46 -3.78 -1.55 -13.01
C ILE A 46 -3.76 -0.79 -11.68
N LEU A 47 -4.45 0.36 -11.63
CA LEU A 47 -4.66 1.07 -10.38
C LEU A 47 -5.74 0.33 -9.58
N SER A 48 -5.37 -0.23 -8.43
CA SER A 48 -6.27 -1.06 -7.63
C SER A 48 -6.67 -0.44 -6.29
N GLY A 49 -5.87 0.45 -5.73
CA GLY A 49 -6.16 1.11 -4.47
C GLY A 49 -5.95 2.61 -4.55
N LYS A 50 -6.82 3.38 -3.87
CA LYS A 50 -6.77 4.84 -3.90
C LYS A 50 -7.44 5.38 -2.64
N PHE A 51 -6.61 5.81 -1.68
CA PHE A 51 -7.09 6.20 -0.37
C PHE A 51 -6.47 7.50 0.11
N TRP A 52 -7.24 8.24 0.91
CA TRP A 52 -6.77 9.36 1.69
C TRP A 52 -6.86 8.99 3.17
N TYR A 53 -5.78 9.22 3.90
CA TYR A 53 -5.70 9.06 5.33
C TYR A 53 -5.42 10.43 5.95
N PRO A 54 -6.40 11.08 6.60
CA PRO A 54 -6.11 12.25 7.40
C PRO A 54 -5.37 11.85 8.69
N GLU A 55 -4.98 12.82 9.48
CA GLU A 55 -4.30 12.57 10.76
C GLU A 55 -5.08 11.59 11.63
N GLY A 56 -4.40 10.57 12.13
CA GLY A 56 -5.00 9.50 12.91
C GLY A 56 -5.60 8.38 12.07
N GLY A 57 -5.55 8.48 10.75
CA GLY A 57 -6.05 7.45 9.84
C GLY A 57 -5.16 6.22 9.81
N TYR A 58 -5.76 5.05 9.67
CA TYR A 58 -5.00 3.82 9.54
C TYR A 58 -5.80 2.73 8.84
N MET A 59 -5.06 1.78 8.30
CA MET A 59 -5.58 0.51 7.82
C MET A 59 -4.77 -0.60 8.48
N GLY A 60 -5.43 -1.44 9.27
CA GLY A 60 -4.78 -2.48 10.05
C GLY A 60 -4.17 -3.58 9.19
N TRP A 61 -3.58 -4.56 9.85
CA TRP A 61 -2.91 -5.67 9.16
C TRP A 61 -3.85 -6.40 8.23
N HIS A 62 -3.45 -6.53 6.96
CA HIS A 62 -4.24 -7.17 5.92
C HIS A 62 -3.35 -7.60 4.76
N THR A 63 -3.93 -8.36 3.85
CA THR A 63 -3.35 -8.66 2.54
C THR A 63 -4.31 -8.14 1.47
N ASN A 64 -3.80 -7.71 0.32
CA ASN A 64 -4.65 -7.12 -0.70
C ASN A 64 -5.19 -8.10 -1.72
N SER A 65 -4.57 -9.23 -1.87
CA SER A 65 -5.06 -10.25 -2.78
C SER A 65 -4.11 -11.44 -2.79
N ASP A 66 -4.61 -12.56 -3.26
CA ASP A 66 -3.83 -13.77 -3.47
C ASP A 66 -3.23 -13.85 -4.89
N THR A 67 -3.50 -12.85 -5.73
CA THR A 67 -3.03 -12.84 -7.10
C THR A 67 -1.54 -12.57 -7.16
N PRO A 68 -0.73 -13.47 -7.75
CA PRO A 68 0.70 -13.25 -7.93
C PRO A 68 0.99 -12.05 -8.80
N GLY A 69 2.17 -11.50 -8.66
CA GLY A 69 2.65 -10.37 -9.46
C GLY A 69 3.29 -9.30 -8.61
N LYS A 70 3.65 -8.19 -9.25
CA LYS A 70 4.22 -7.06 -8.55
C LYS A 70 3.13 -6.17 -7.97
N ARG A 71 3.43 -5.60 -6.81
CA ARG A 71 2.62 -4.55 -6.18
C ARG A 71 3.45 -3.31 -6.03
N ILE A 72 2.92 -2.20 -6.52
CA ILE A 72 3.55 -0.89 -6.37
C ILE A 72 2.65 -0.04 -5.50
N TYR A 73 3.23 0.54 -4.46
CA TYR A 73 2.54 1.48 -3.59
C TYR A 73 3.20 2.84 -3.73
N LEU A 74 2.48 3.78 -4.30
CA LEU A 74 2.91 5.17 -4.45
C LEU A 74 2.15 6.01 -3.42
N ASN A 75 2.88 6.65 -2.53
CA ASN A 75 2.29 7.40 -1.44
C ASN A 75 2.76 8.85 -1.47
N TYR A 76 1.86 9.76 -1.12
CA TYR A 76 2.21 11.16 -0.94
C TYR A 76 1.90 11.56 0.51
N ALA A 77 2.92 11.97 1.25
CA ALA A 77 2.78 12.41 2.62
C ALA A 77 3.02 13.92 2.72
N TYR A 78 2.18 14.59 3.47
CA TYR A 78 2.26 16.06 3.60
C TYR A 78 3.36 16.51 4.56
N GLU A 79 3.78 15.60 5.47
CA GLU A 79 4.86 15.88 6.43
C GLU A 79 5.84 14.71 6.48
N ASP A 80 7.10 15.03 6.82
CA ASP A 80 8.17 14.05 6.89
C ASP A 80 8.04 13.15 8.13
N ARG A 81 8.15 11.84 7.93
CA ARG A 81 8.19 10.82 9.00
C ARG A 81 7.01 10.89 9.97
N LYS A 82 5.83 11.21 9.47
CA LYS A 82 4.59 11.22 10.23
C LYS A 82 3.63 10.10 9.85
N SER A 83 4.00 9.31 8.86
CA SER A 83 3.22 8.16 8.39
C SER A 83 4.16 7.04 8.01
N PHE A 84 3.63 5.82 7.96
CA PHE A 84 4.45 4.67 7.62
C PHE A 84 3.65 3.58 6.91
N PHE A 85 4.41 2.74 6.20
CA PHE A 85 3.98 1.46 5.67
C PHE A 85 4.75 0.39 6.45
N ARG A 86 4.03 -0.49 7.12
CA ARG A 86 4.63 -1.55 7.96
C ARG A 86 4.26 -2.90 7.37
N TYR A 87 5.21 -3.81 7.29
CA TYR A 87 4.99 -5.09 6.64
C TYR A 87 5.79 -6.22 7.29
N LEU A 88 5.36 -7.46 7.02
CA LEU A 88 6.14 -8.65 7.33
C LEU A 88 7.07 -8.96 6.16
N ASP A 89 8.35 -9.12 6.47
CA ASP A 89 9.30 -9.58 5.46
C ASP A 89 9.23 -11.10 5.28
N GLU A 90 10.07 -11.63 4.40
CA GLU A 90 10.11 -13.07 4.08
C GLU A 90 10.51 -13.93 5.29
N GLU A 91 11.21 -13.35 6.26
CA GLU A 91 11.62 -14.04 7.47
C GLU A 91 10.58 -13.92 8.59
N GLY A 92 9.44 -13.29 8.32
CA GLY A 92 8.39 -13.08 9.31
C GLY A 92 8.66 -11.94 10.28
N LYS A 93 9.63 -11.10 9.99
CA LYS A 93 9.94 -9.92 10.81
C LYS A 93 9.13 -8.72 10.39
N ILE A 94 8.74 -7.90 11.35
CA ILE A 94 8.04 -6.65 11.10
C ILE A 94 9.06 -5.58 10.69
N LYS A 95 8.84 -5.00 9.52
CA LYS A 95 9.61 -3.88 9.00
C LYS A 95 8.72 -2.65 8.93
N THR A 96 9.24 -1.51 9.34
CA THR A 96 8.53 -0.23 9.24
C THR A 96 9.28 0.67 8.28
N SER A 97 8.58 1.08 7.22
CA SER A 97 9.11 2.01 6.23
C SER A 97 8.40 3.35 6.40
N TRP A 98 9.12 4.34 6.90
CA TRP A 98 8.57 5.68 7.11
C TRP A 98 8.46 6.44 5.81
N ASP A 99 7.35 7.17 5.64
CA ASP A 99 7.16 8.05 4.51
C ASP A 99 8.02 9.31 4.70
N GLN A 100 8.63 9.77 3.61
CA GLN A 100 9.23 11.09 3.54
C GLN A 100 8.15 12.09 3.09
N LYS A 101 8.33 13.36 3.40
CA LYS A 101 7.47 14.39 2.83
C LYS A 101 7.52 14.31 1.31
N GLY A 102 6.36 14.33 0.67
CA GLY A 102 6.26 14.15 -0.78
C GLY A 102 6.02 12.69 -1.13
N PHE A 103 6.48 12.28 -2.30
CA PHE A 103 6.25 10.94 -2.80
C PHE A 103 7.25 9.92 -2.27
N THR A 104 6.73 8.75 -1.90
CA THR A 104 7.51 7.55 -1.60
C THR A 104 6.91 6.41 -2.41
N MET A 105 7.76 5.62 -3.07
CA MET A 105 7.32 4.46 -3.84
C MET A 105 7.92 3.18 -3.25
N ARG A 106 7.09 2.15 -3.14
CA ARG A 106 7.50 0.84 -2.64
C ARG A 106 7.08 -0.24 -3.62
N GLU A 107 7.94 -1.23 -3.80
CA GLU A 107 7.71 -2.35 -4.71
C GLU A 107 7.84 -3.66 -3.96
N PHE A 108 6.86 -4.56 -4.17
CA PHE A 108 6.86 -5.89 -3.60
C PHE A 108 6.48 -6.92 -4.65
N ASP A 109 7.05 -8.13 -4.52
CA ASP A 109 6.66 -9.27 -5.34
C ASP A 109 5.80 -10.22 -4.53
N ILE A 110 4.66 -10.61 -5.09
CA ILE A 110 3.75 -11.59 -4.48
C ILE A 110 3.94 -12.91 -5.22
N GLY A 111 4.33 -13.96 -4.48
CA GLY A 111 4.59 -15.27 -5.04
C GLY A 111 3.34 -16.07 -5.41
N ASP A 112 3.54 -17.19 -6.07
CA ASP A 112 2.46 -18.07 -6.55
C ASP A 112 1.78 -18.87 -5.43
N THR A 113 2.44 -19.00 -4.30
CA THR A 113 1.95 -19.79 -3.19
C THR A 113 1.55 -18.86 -2.04
N HIS A 114 1.79 -19.23 -0.82
CA HIS A 114 1.24 -18.57 0.36
C HIS A 114 1.97 -17.28 0.77
N ASP A 115 2.82 -16.73 -0.09
CA ASP A 115 3.62 -15.55 0.23
C ASP A 115 2.80 -14.28 0.06
N ARG A 116 1.89 -14.07 0.99
CA ARG A 116 1.07 -12.86 1.01
C ARG A 116 1.84 -11.74 1.66
N LEU A 117 1.69 -10.54 1.11
CA LEU A 117 2.25 -9.36 1.74
C LEU A 117 1.31 -8.87 2.84
N TRP A 118 1.62 -9.23 4.06
CA TRP A 118 0.97 -8.70 5.23
C TRP A 118 1.47 -7.29 5.50
N HIS A 119 0.57 -6.33 5.54
CA HIS A 119 0.97 -4.94 5.76
C HIS A 119 -0.12 -4.14 6.45
N CYS A 120 0.27 -2.99 6.97
CA CYS A 120 -0.61 -2.02 7.57
C CYS A 120 -0.06 -0.63 7.34
N VAL A 121 -0.93 0.36 7.47
CA VAL A 121 -0.61 1.76 7.25
C VAL A 121 -1.15 2.57 8.42
N TYR A 122 -0.37 3.53 8.87
CA TYR A 122 -0.80 4.52 9.86
C TYR A 122 -0.32 5.90 9.45
N SER A 123 -1.17 6.89 9.63
CA SER A 123 -0.82 8.27 9.28
C SER A 123 -1.14 9.22 10.42
N ASN A 124 -0.17 10.06 10.73
CA ASN A 124 -0.32 11.16 11.67
C ASN A 124 -0.22 12.51 10.94
N THR A 125 -0.55 12.50 9.67
CA THR A 125 -0.60 13.64 8.76
C THR A 125 -1.53 13.27 7.62
N ASP A 126 -1.83 14.20 6.71
CA ASP A 126 -2.53 13.85 5.48
C ASP A 126 -1.64 12.98 4.59
N ARG A 127 -2.18 11.85 4.13
CA ARG A 127 -1.46 10.88 3.30
C ARG A 127 -2.37 10.36 2.21
N LEU A 128 -1.89 10.42 0.98
CA LEU A 128 -2.56 9.80 -0.16
C LEU A 128 -1.85 8.49 -0.51
N SER A 129 -2.62 7.48 -0.85
CA SER A 129 -2.07 6.16 -1.18
C SER A 129 -2.67 5.65 -2.48
N PHE A 130 -1.79 5.24 -3.40
CA PHE A 130 -2.18 4.65 -4.68
C PHE A 130 -1.52 3.29 -4.81
N GLY A 131 -2.33 2.25 -4.94
CA GLY A 131 -1.85 0.89 -5.11
C GLY A 131 -2.02 0.41 -6.55
N PHE A 132 -0.98 -0.23 -7.09
CA PHE A 132 -0.98 -0.74 -8.46
C PHE A 132 -0.67 -2.23 -8.47
N ARG A 133 -1.30 -2.95 -9.38
CA ARG A 133 -0.91 -4.31 -9.75
C ARG A 133 -0.18 -4.23 -11.08
N VAL A 134 0.96 -4.93 -11.16
CA VAL A 134 1.80 -4.93 -12.34
C VAL A 134 2.02 -6.37 -12.78
N TYR A 135 1.63 -6.69 -14.00
CA TYR A 135 1.71 -8.04 -14.55
C TYR A 135 2.53 -8.05 -15.85
N PRO A 136 3.34 -9.11 -16.10
CA PRO A 136 3.97 -9.26 -17.40
C PRO A 136 2.93 -9.39 -18.51
N ASN A 137 3.18 -8.77 -19.65
CA ASN A 137 2.38 -9.00 -20.85
C ASN A 137 2.73 -10.37 -21.43
N LEU A 138 1.72 -11.07 -21.89
CA LEU A 138 1.91 -12.36 -22.54
C LEU A 138 2.37 -12.19 -23.98
#